data_d4c93cfc008748738c5556482c1143d3
#
_entry.id   d4c93cfc008748738c5556482c1143d3
#
_cell.length_a   1.000
_cell.length_b   1.000
_cell.length_c   1.000
_cell.angle_alpha   90.00
_cell.angle_beta   90.00
_cell.angle_gamma   90.00
#
_symmetry.space_group_name_H-M   'P 1'
#
loop_
_entity.id
_entity.type
_entity.pdbx_description
1 polymer ?
#
loop_
_entity_poly.entity_id
_entity_poly.type
_entity_poly.pdbx_seq_one_letter_code
_entity_poly.pdbx_strand_id
1 'polypeptide(L)'
;MKDQIGEESERSLYNYLSKSGFDVKTKLKERRSNIDTLFSIPFSPKRKRSTTVIKHPSQAGKVRVFCKGAPEMVIKYCDYFLDGSGNVERL
;
A
#
# COMPACT_ATOMS: atom_id res chain seq x y z
N MET A 1 6.08 -10.37 -17.63
CA MET A 1 6.59 -11.38 -16.71
C MET A 1 5.45 -12.05 -15.98
N LYS A 2 5.50 -13.36 -15.91
CA LYS A 2 4.38 -14.17 -15.37
C LYS A 2 4.07 -13.93 -13.89
N ASP A 3 5.07 -13.47 -13.13
CA ASP A 3 4.91 -13.26 -11.69
C ASP A 3 4.38 -11.88 -11.32
N GLN A 4 4.21 -11.02 -12.30
CA GLN A 4 3.79 -9.65 -12.07
C GLN A 4 2.31 -9.50 -12.37
N ILE A 5 1.52 -9.60 -11.32
CA ILE A 5 0.09 -9.38 -11.35
C ILE A 5 -0.18 -8.04 -10.67
N GLY A 6 -1.02 -7.22 -11.27
CA GLY A 6 -1.41 -5.94 -10.72
C GLY A 6 -1.32 -4.82 -11.73
N GLU A 7 -1.51 -3.61 -11.24
CA GLU A 7 -1.48 -2.42 -12.05
C GLU A 7 -0.07 -2.10 -12.54
N GLU A 8 0.03 -1.37 -13.64
CA GLU A 8 1.29 -0.99 -14.23
C GLU A 8 2.20 -0.24 -13.26
N SER A 9 1.64 0.66 -12.44
CA SER A 9 2.40 1.39 -11.43
C SER A 9 3.01 0.47 -10.38
N GLU A 10 2.27 -0.54 -9.94
CA GLU A 10 2.78 -1.53 -9.00
C GLU A 10 3.87 -2.39 -9.62
N ARG A 11 3.70 -2.80 -10.88
CA ARG A 11 4.71 -3.56 -11.60
C ARG A 11 5.99 -2.74 -11.79
N SER A 12 5.86 -1.45 -12.04
CA SER A 12 7.02 -0.56 -12.18
C SER A 12 7.84 -0.51 -10.89
N LEU A 13 7.18 -0.40 -9.74
CA LEU A 13 7.85 -0.42 -8.44
C LEU A 13 8.54 -1.76 -8.19
N TYR A 14 7.87 -2.86 -8.49
CA TYR A 14 8.45 -4.19 -8.38
C TYR A 14 9.72 -4.32 -9.21
N ASN A 15 9.66 -3.90 -10.47
CA ASN A 15 10.80 -3.94 -11.38
C ASN A 15 11.96 -3.09 -10.89
N TYR A 16 11.68 -1.90 -10.41
CA TYR A 16 12.71 -1.00 -9.87
C TYR A 16 13.45 -1.65 -8.69
N LEU A 17 12.72 -2.18 -7.73
CA LEU A 17 13.32 -2.82 -6.56
C LEU A 17 14.13 -4.06 -6.94
N SER A 18 13.61 -4.86 -7.87
CA SER A 18 14.33 -6.05 -8.35
C SER A 18 15.64 -5.69 -9.05
N LYS A 19 15.63 -4.65 -9.87
CA LYS A 19 16.84 -4.17 -10.55
C LYS A 19 17.86 -3.57 -9.60
N SER A 20 17.41 -3.08 -8.46
CA SER A 20 18.28 -2.52 -7.43
C SER A 20 18.94 -3.59 -6.55
N GLY A 21 18.73 -4.86 -6.85
CA GLY A 21 19.31 -5.96 -6.09
C GLY A 21 18.48 -6.39 -4.88
N PHE A 22 17.29 -5.83 -4.72
CA PHE A 22 16.39 -6.19 -3.62
C PHE A 22 15.58 -7.42 -3.99
N ASP A 23 15.55 -8.42 -3.11
CA ASP A 23 14.79 -9.64 -3.33
C ASP A 23 13.30 -9.42 -3.02
N VAL A 24 12.62 -8.78 -3.94
CA VAL A 24 11.20 -8.41 -3.76
C VAL A 24 10.31 -9.63 -3.65
N LYS A 25 10.56 -10.65 -4.46
CA LYS A 25 9.72 -11.84 -4.51
C LYS A 25 9.66 -12.55 -3.15
N THR A 26 10.81 -12.77 -2.54
CA THR A 26 10.89 -13.41 -1.22
C THR A 26 10.27 -12.53 -0.15
N LYS A 27 10.56 -11.24 -0.16
CA LYS A 27 10.02 -10.30 0.83
C LYS A 27 8.50 -10.19 0.75
N LEU A 28 7.93 -10.12 -0.45
CA LEU A 28 6.49 -10.11 -0.63
C LEU A 28 5.84 -11.39 -0.12
N LYS A 29 6.45 -12.53 -0.41
CA LYS A 29 5.93 -13.82 0.04
C LYS A 29 5.90 -13.90 1.56
N GLU A 30 6.98 -13.49 2.23
CA GLU A 30 7.05 -13.46 3.69
C GLU A 30 5.99 -12.55 4.28
N ARG A 31 5.85 -11.35 3.75
CA ARG A 31 4.87 -10.39 4.26
C ARG A 31 3.44 -10.84 4.05
N ARG A 32 3.13 -11.40 2.88
CA ARG A 32 1.78 -11.89 2.58
C ARG A 32 1.37 -13.05 3.44
N SER A 33 2.32 -13.91 3.85
CA SER A 33 2.01 -15.02 4.74
C SER A 33 1.69 -14.58 6.17
N ASN A 34 2.09 -13.35 6.56
CA ASN A 34 1.90 -12.81 7.90
C ASN A 34 0.83 -11.72 7.97
N ILE A 35 0.13 -11.45 6.88
CA ILE A 35 -0.87 -10.38 6.81
C ILE A 35 -2.25 -10.99 6.60
N ASP A 36 -3.19 -10.61 7.48
CA ASP A 36 -4.59 -10.96 7.33
C ASP A 36 -5.33 -9.81 6.65
N THR A 37 -5.65 -10.00 5.38
CA THR A 37 -6.46 -9.05 4.63
C THR A 37 -7.94 -9.28 4.92
N LEU A 38 -8.61 -8.26 5.45
CA LEU A 38 -10.03 -8.35 5.77
C LEU A 38 -10.88 -8.13 4.53
N PHE A 39 -10.59 -7.09 3.77
CA PHE A 39 -11.24 -6.84 2.49
C PHE A 39 -10.46 -5.82 1.68
N SER A 40 -10.77 -5.75 0.38
CA SER A 40 -10.21 -4.77 -0.54
C SER A 40 -11.30 -4.19 -1.42
N ILE A 41 -11.18 -2.90 -1.72
CA ILE A 41 -12.03 -2.23 -2.71
C ILE A 41 -11.10 -1.83 -3.85
N PRO A 42 -11.25 -2.44 -5.03
CA PRO A 42 -10.33 -2.17 -6.14
C PRO A 42 -10.49 -0.73 -6.68
N PHE A 43 -9.47 -0.29 -7.39
CA PHE A 43 -9.49 1.01 -8.05
C PHE A 43 -10.65 1.07 -9.05
N SER A 44 -11.33 2.20 -9.05
CA SER A 44 -12.31 2.51 -10.09
C SER A 44 -12.13 3.95 -10.58
N PRO A 45 -12.40 4.24 -11.84
CA PRO A 45 -12.30 5.61 -12.37
C PRO A 45 -13.17 6.60 -11.60
N LYS A 46 -14.29 6.16 -11.09
CA LYS A 46 -15.20 6.99 -10.30
C LYS A 46 -14.64 7.36 -8.94
N ARG A 47 -14.05 6.38 -8.25
CA ARG A 47 -13.43 6.60 -6.93
C ARG A 47 -12.04 7.21 -7.02
N LYS A 48 -11.31 6.90 -8.10
CA LYS A 48 -9.91 7.29 -8.33
C LYS A 48 -8.96 6.83 -7.23
N ARG A 49 -9.34 5.79 -6.51
CA ARG A 49 -8.53 5.19 -5.45
C ARG A 49 -8.89 3.74 -5.22
N SER A 50 -7.95 3.00 -4.64
CA SER A 50 -8.17 1.65 -4.14
C SER A 50 -7.93 1.62 -2.64
N THR A 51 -8.60 0.73 -1.95
CA THR A 51 -8.50 0.61 -0.50
C THR A 51 -8.31 -0.84 -0.10
N THR A 52 -7.36 -1.10 0.78
CA THR A 52 -7.15 -2.43 1.35
C THR A 52 -7.13 -2.31 2.87
N VAL A 53 -7.88 -3.15 3.54
CA VAL A 53 -7.97 -3.18 4.99
C VAL A 53 -7.39 -4.50 5.49
N ILE A 54 -6.42 -4.42 6.39
CA ILE A 54 -5.79 -5.57 7.01
C ILE A 54 -5.91 -5.48 8.53
N LYS A 55 -5.78 -6.61 9.21
CA LYS A 55 -5.59 -6.58 10.66
C LYS A 55 -4.26 -5.90 10.97
N HIS A 56 -4.22 -5.09 12.01
CA HIS A 56 -2.99 -4.40 12.38
C HIS A 56 -1.91 -5.44 12.75
N PRO A 57 -0.68 -5.33 12.18
CA PRO A 57 0.36 -6.33 12.40
C PRO A 57 0.81 -6.49 13.85
N SER A 58 0.68 -5.44 14.66
CA SER A 58 1.20 -5.44 16.03
C SER A 58 0.19 -5.05 17.10
N GLN A 59 -0.98 -4.51 16.73
CA GLN A 59 -1.97 -4.03 17.69
C GLN A 59 -3.28 -4.81 17.57
N ALA A 60 -3.51 -5.71 18.50
CA ALA A 60 -4.72 -6.54 18.51
C ALA A 60 -5.99 -5.67 18.60
N GLY A 61 -7.01 -6.05 17.85
CA GLY A 61 -8.28 -5.35 17.81
C GLY A 61 -8.29 -4.10 16.94
N LYS A 62 -7.18 -3.79 16.26
CA LYS A 62 -7.08 -2.67 15.35
C LYS A 62 -6.89 -3.14 13.91
N VAL A 63 -7.22 -2.26 12.98
CA VAL A 63 -7.01 -2.50 11.55
C VAL A 63 -6.10 -1.42 10.99
N ARG A 64 -5.46 -1.75 9.89
CA ARG A 64 -4.71 -0.79 9.09
C ARG A 64 -5.37 -0.66 7.74
N VAL A 65 -5.55 0.57 7.29
CA VAL A 65 -6.16 0.88 6.00
C VAL A 65 -5.10 1.46 5.09
N PHE A 66 -4.93 0.84 3.93
CA PHE A 66 -4.09 1.38 2.86
C PHE A 66 -4.98 1.96 1.78
N CYS A 67 -4.73 3.21 1.43
CA CYS A 67 -5.45 3.88 0.36
C CYS A 67 -4.44 4.38 -0.67
N LYS A 68 -4.61 3.95 -1.91
CA LYS A 68 -3.75 4.36 -3.03
C LYS A 68 -4.61 4.99 -4.11
N GLY A 69 -4.12 6.07 -4.71
CA GLY A 69 -4.88 6.70 -5.78
C GLY A 69 -4.28 8.00 -6.26
N ALA A 70 -5.07 8.74 -7.02
CA ALA A 70 -4.68 10.05 -7.50
C ALA A 70 -4.37 10.99 -6.34
N PRO A 71 -3.21 11.67 -6.35
CA PRO A 71 -2.81 12.51 -5.22
C PRO A 71 -3.84 13.56 -4.82
N GLU A 72 -4.47 14.20 -5.78
CA GLU A 72 -5.48 15.22 -5.54
C GLU A 72 -6.73 14.67 -4.84
N MET A 73 -7.00 13.38 -4.99
CA MET A 73 -8.11 12.73 -4.32
C MET A 73 -7.73 12.23 -2.93
N VAL A 74 -6.55 11.63 -2.81
CA VAL A 74 -6.11 11.06 -1.53
C VAL A 74 -5.88 12.16 -0.51
N ILE A 75 -5.24 13.26 -0.91
CA ILE A 75 -4.91 14.35 0.01
C ILE A 75 -6.14 15.00 0.65
N LYS A 76 -7.27 14.99 -0.03
CA LYS A 76 -8.53 15.53 0.50
C LYS A 76 -9.01 14.80 1.75
N TYR A 77 -8.61 13.55 1.91
CA TYR A 77 -9.02 12.72 3.04
C TYR A 77 -7.97 12.65 4.13
N CYS A 78 -6.88 13.41 3.99
CA CYS A 78 -5.80 13.43 4.97
C CYS A 78 -5.90 14.65 5.87
N ASP A 79 -5.80 14.46 7.17
CA ASP A 79 -5.75 15.54 8.16
C ASP A 79 -4.32 15.76 8.65
N TYR A 80 -3.48 14.74 8.54
CA TYR A 80 -2.12 14.75 9.07
C TYR A 80 -1.16 14.12 8.06
N PHE A 81 0.12 14.37 8.25
CA PHE A 81 1.17 13.73 7.47
C PHE A 81 2.35 13.37 8.37
N LEU A 82 3.18 12.45 7.91
CA LEU A 82 4.44 12.12 8.57
C LEU A 82 5.55 12.95 7.92
N ASP A 83 6.31 13.68 8.75
CA ASP A 83 7.47 14.41 8.24
C ASP A 83 8.69 13.50 8.05
N GLY A 84 9.80 14.07 7.60
CA GLY A 84 11.03 13.31 7.36
C GLY A 84 11.66 12.69 8.61
N SER A 85 11.26 13.12 9.79
CA SER A 85 11.71 12.59 11.07
C SER A 85 10.74 11.60 11.70
N GLY A 86 9.62 11.32 11.03
CA GLY A 86 8.59 10.40 11.54
C GLY A 86 7.61 11.04 12.49
N ASN A 87 7.60 12.36 12.62
CA ASN A 87 6.63 13.06 13.45
C ASN A 87 5.32 13.28 12.69
N VAL A 88 4.20 13.20 13.43
CA VAL A 88 2.88 13.46 12.86
C VAL A 88 2.60 14.95 12.94
N GLU A 89 2.38 15.56 11.77
CA GLU A 89 2.10 16.97 11.64
C GLU A 89 0.72 17.19 11.02
N ARG A 90 0.08 18.28 11.39
CA ARG A 90 -1.23 18.63 10.82
C ARG A 90 -1.05 19.19 9.41
N LEU A 91 -1.89 18.70 8.50
CA LEU A 91 -1.87 19.13 7.10
C LEU A 91 -2.44 20.54 6.94
#